data_d1ea34efc7df5e49f0d2c87608105b00
#
_entry.id   d1ea34efc7df5e49f0d2c87608105b00
#
_cell.length_a   1.000
_cell.length_b   1.000
_cell.length_c   1.000
_cell.angle_alpha   90.00
_cell.angle_beta   90.00
_cell.angle_gamma   90.00
#
_symmetry.space_group_name_H-M   'P 1'
#
loop_
_entity.id
_entity.type
_entity.pdbx_description
1 polymer ?
#
loop_
_entity_poly.entity_id
_entity_poly.type
_entity_poly.pdbx_seq_one_letter_code
_entity_poly.pdbx_strand_id
1 'polypeptide(L)'
;MLIAVDHGNKQIKTVHTPPFTSGLIQSDTPGFGTDALAYRGKYYTLTDQRIPYRRDKTEDERFFILTLFAIAHEIEAMGQYSGSLMRVQLAVGLPPAHFGVQAKRFINYFNGRGAVAFQFKGKPYAIFIENTACFPQSFS
;
A
#
# COMPACT_ATOMS: atom_id res chain seq x y z
N MET A 1 -14.71 -0.88 -3.90
CA MET A 1 -14.37 -1.97 -2.99
C MET A 1 -13.63 -1.42 -1.78
N LEU A 2 -13.86 -1.97 -0.63
CA LEU A 2 -13.22 -1.53 0.60
C LEU A 2 -11.98 -2.37 0.86
N ILE A 3 -10.84 -1.71 1.06
CA ILE A 3 -9.58 -2.37 1.39
C ILE A 3 -9.02 -1.75 2.66
N ALA A 4 -8.77 -2.58 3.66
CA ALA A 4 -8.20 -2.13 4.93
C ALA A 4 -6.73 -2.55 5.00
N VAL A 5 -5.87 -1.59 5.32
CA VAL A 5 -4.42 -1.81 5.41
C VAL A 5 -3.93 -1.26 6.74
N ASP A 6 -3.33 -2.13 7.54
CA ASP A 6 -2.74 -1.75 8.82
C ASP A 6 -1.23 -1.59 8.62
N HIS A 7 -0.76 -0.35 8.67
CA HIS A 7 0.65 0.01 8.47
C HIS A 7 1.43 -0.06 9.78
N GLY A 8 1.76 -1.28 10.20
CA GLY A 8 2.64 -1.46 11.34
C GLY A 8 4.09 -1.08 11.01
N ASN A 9 4.92 -0.90 12.03
CA ASN A 9 6.33 -0.56 11.82
C ASN A 9 7.16 -1.75 11.30
N LYS A 10 6.70 -2.96 11.56
CA LYS A 10 7.39 -4.18 11.13
C LYS A 10 6.70 -4.86 9.97
N GLN A 11 5.37 -4.85 9.98
CA GLN A 11 4.57 -5.59 9.01
C GLN A 11 3.39 -4.77 8.53
N ILE A 12 3.00 -5.03 7.29
CA ILE A 12 1.74 -4.56 6.72
C ILE A 12 0.74 -5.70 6.85
N LYS A 13 -0.43 -5.41 7.40
CA LYS A 13 -1.47 -6.41 7.60
C LYS A 13 -2.71 -6.03 6.82
N THR A 14 -3.33 -7.03 6.20
CA THR A 14 -4.57 -6.87 5.46
C THR A 14 -5.55 -7.98 5.87
N VAL A 15 -6.78 -7.88 5.40
CA VAL A 15 -7.84 -8.80 5.85
C VAL A 15 -7.72 -10.17 5.20
N HIS A 16 -7.43 -10.22 3.89
CA HIS A 16 -7.55 -11.44 3.10
C HIS A 16 -6.21 -12.09 2.75
N THR A 17 -5.10 -11.43 3.07
CA THR A 17 -3.78 -11.95 2.74
C THR A 17 -2.89 -12.00 3.97
N PRO A 18 -1.87 -12.88 3.99
CA PRO A 18 -0.93 -12.93 5.11
C PRO A 18 -0.17 -11.61 5.27
N PRO A 19 0.22 -11.27 6.51
CA PRO A 19 1.06 -10.09 6.72
C PRO A 19 2.38 -10.22 5.98
N PHE A 20 2.93 -9.07 5.57
CA PHE A 20 4.25 -9.04 4.96
C PHE A 20 5.10 -7.95 5.60
N THR A 21 6.42 -8.11 5.54
CA THR A 21 7.36 -7.16 6.15
C THR A 21 7.28 -5.81 5.45
N SER A 22 7.34 -4.72 6.24
CA SER A 22 7.37 -3.35 5.72
C SER A 22 8.75 -3.03 5.15
N GLY A 23 9.16 -3.78 4.13
CA GLY A 23 10.46 -3.65 3.50
C GLY A 23 10.35 -3.66 1.99
N LEU A 24 11.15 -2.82 1.32
CA LEU A 24 11.02 -2.57 -0.11
C LEU A 24 12.40 -2.38 -0.73
N ILE A 25 12.60 -3.05 -1.87
CA ILE A 25 13.79 -2.86 -2.70
C ILE A 25 13.35 -2.18 -4.00
N GLN A 26 14.00 -1.10 -4.36
CA GLN A 26 13.77 -0.38 -5.61
C GLN A 26 14.88 -0.73 -6.61
N SER A 27 14.50 -0.91 -7.87
CA SER A 27 15.43 -1.17 -8.96
C SER A 27 15.00 -0.44 -10.22
N ASP A 28 15.97 -0.07 -11.06
CA ASP A 28 15.69 0.56 -12.35
C ASP A 28 15.39 -0.47 -13.44
N THR A 29 15.62 -1.75 -13.17
CA THR A 29 15.40 -2.84 -14.12
C THR A 29 14.48 -3.88 -13.50
N PRO A 30 13.71 -4.62 -14.34
CA PRO A 30 12.91 -5.71 -13.82
C PRO A 30 13.81 -6.76 -13.19
N GLY A 31 13.48 -7.17 -11.96
CA GLY A 31 14.20 -8.23 -11.28
C GLY A 31 13.78 -9.61 -11.75
N PHE A 32 14.52 -10.62 -11.28
CA PHE A 32 14.13 -12.01 -11.49
C PHE A 32 13.04 -12.36 -10.48
N GLY A 33 11.81 -12.35 -10.90
CA GLY A 33 10.72 -12.71 -10.01
C GLY A 33 9.40 -12.23 -10.55
N THR A 34 8.35 -12.94 -10.19
CA THR A 34 7.00 -12.66 -10.66
C THR A 34 6.26 -11.66 -9.79
N ASP A 35 6.82 -11.33 -8.60
CA ASP A 35 6.12 -10.53 -7.60
C ASP A 35 6.51 -9.06 -7.62
N ALA A 36 7.19 -8.61 -8.67
CA ALA A 36 7.60 -7.22 -8.79
C ALA A 36 6.41 -6.32 -9.10
N LEU A 37 6.43 -5.12 -8.53
CA LEU A 37 5.49 -4.06 -8.83
C LEU A 37 6.21 -2.97 -9.59
N ALA A 38 5.68 -2.56 -10.73
CA ALA A 38 6.26 -1.50 -11.55
C ALA A 38 5.39 -0.24 -11.44
N TYR A 39 6.02 0.88 -11.10
CA TYR A 39 5.33 2.15 -10.93
C TYR A 39 6.26 3.29 -11.30
N ARG A 40 5.79 4.15 -12.19
CA ARG A 40 6.53 5.34 -12.68
C ARG A 40 7.95 5.04 -13.13
N GLY A 41 8.13 3.95 -13.87
CA GLY A 41 9.43 3.59 -14.44
C GLY A 41 10.39 2.94 -13.48
N LYS A 42 9.97 2.62 -12.28
CA LYS A 42 10.75 1.91 -11.27
C LYS A 42 10.12 0.57 -10.95
N TYR A 43 10.95 -0.37 -10.49
CA TYR A 43 10.52 -1.72 -10.13
C TYR A 43 10.77 -1.92 -8.65
N TYR A 44 9.79 -2.52 -7.97
CA TYR A 44 9.84 -2.71 -6.53
C TYR A 44 9.57 -4.15 -6.18
N THR A 45 10.29 -4.68 -5.20
CA THR A 45 10.04 -6.00 -4.63
C THR A 45 10.03 -5.89 -3.11
N LEU A 46 9.29 -6.78 -2.48
CA LEU A 46 9.25 -6.85 -1.02
C LEU A 46 10.51 -7.53 -0.50
N THR A 47 10.97 -7.11 0.67
CA THR A 47 12.14 -7.68 1.33
C THR A 47 11.85 -7.88 2.82
N ASP A 48 12.59 -8.78 3.45
CA ASP A 48 12.51 -9.03 4.89
C ASP A 48 13.13 -7.91 5.73
N GLN A 49 13.92 -7.04 5.10
CA GLN A 49 14.52 -5.90 5.78
C GLN A 49 13.54 -4.74 5.80
N ARG A 50 13.01 -4.44 6.97
CA ARG A 50 12.02 -3.38 7.11
C ARG A 50 12.61 -2.01 6.82
N ILE A 51 11.75 -1.10 6.32
CA ILE A 51 12.09 0.31 6.18
C ILE A 51 12.29 0.89 7.58
N PRO A 52 13.34 1.71 7.82
CA PRO A 52 13.52 2.35 9.11
C PRO A 52 12.27 3.12 9.55
N TYR A 53 12.01 3.10 10.85
CA TYR A 53 10.86 3.78 11.42
C TYR A 53 10.89 5.27 11.11
N ARG A 54 9.74 5.78 10.67
CA ARG A 54 9.53 7.20 10.47
C ARG A 54 8.26 7.62 11.17
N ARG A 55 8.32 8.69 11.94
CA ARG A 55 7.18 9.22 12.66
C ARG A 55 6.08 9.66 11.68
N ASP A 56 6.48 10.34 10.60
CA ASP A 56 5.55 10.76 9.54
C ASP A 56 5.82 9.97 8.27
N LYS A 57 4.97 8.96 8.03
CA LYS A 57 5.10 8.07 6.87
C LYS A 57 4.75 8.76 5.56
N THR A 58 4.07 9.91 5.60
CA THR A 58 3.73 10.64 4.38
C THR A 58 4.95 11.28 3.73
N GLU A 59 6.07 11.39 4.44
CA GLU A 59 7.32 11.90 3.88
C GLU A 59 8.07 10.85 3.06
N ASP A 60 7.65 9.59 3.08
CA ASP A 60 8.36 8.50 2.42
C ASP A 60 7.43 7.80 1.43
N GLU A 61 7.71 7.99 0.13
CA GLU A 61 6.91 7.39 -0.94
C GLU A 61 6.90 5.87 -0.90
N ARG A 62 7.86 5.25 -0.21
CA ARG A 62 7.88 3.80 -0.08
C ARG A 62 6.63 3.27 0.64
N PHE A 63 6.06 4.04 1.55
CA PHE A 63 4.82 3.62 2.22
C PHE A 63 3.64 3.61 1.26
N PHE A 64 3.63 4.52 0.28
CA PHE A 64 2.63 4.46 -0.78
C PHE A 64 2.81 3.20 -1.63
N ILE A 65 4.05 2.88 -2.00
CA ILE A 65 4.33 1.67 -2.80
C ILE A 65 3.93 0.41 -2.03
N LEU A 66 4.25 0.34 -0.74
CA LEU A 66 3.81 -0.78 0.11
C LEU A 66 2.28 -0.89 0.15
N THR A 67 1.59 0.24 0.16
CA THR A 67 0.12 0.24 0.09
C THR A 67 -0.37 -0.30 -1.24
N LEU A 68 0.30 0.02 -2.35
CA LEU A 68 -0.04 -0.55 -3.65
C LEU A 68 0.12 -2.08 -3.64
N PHE A 69 1.18 -2.61 -3.02
CA PHE A 69 1.32 -4.06 -2.84
C PHE A 69 0.14 -4.63 -2.08
N ALA A 70 -0.22 -3.99 -0.96
CA ALA A 70 -1.34 -4.46 -0.14
C ALA A 70 -2.65 -4.44 -0.92
N ILE A 71 -2.92 -3.37 -1.66
CA ILE A 71 -4.12 -3.25 -2.47
C ILE A 71 -4.17 -4.33 -3.53
N ALA A 72 -3.05 -4.55 -4.23
CA ALA A 72 -2.98 -5.56 -5.29
C ALA A 72 -3.19 -6.97 -4.73
N HIS A 73 -2.56 -7.29 -3.59
CA HIS A 73 -2.74 -8.57 -2.92
C HIS A 73 -4.21 -8.80 -2.55
N GLU A 74 -4.87 -7.77 -1.99
CA GLU A 74 -6.26 -7.89 -1.57
C GLU A 74 -7.20 -8.03 -2.76
N ILE A 75 -6.97 -7.29 -3.82
CA ILE A 75 -7.77 -7.40 -5.05
C ILE A 75 -7.65 -8.81 -5.61
N GLU A 76 -6.45 -9.36 -5.65
CA GLU A 76 -6.20 -10.71 -6.15
C GLU A 76 -6.88 -11.74 -5.25
N ALA A 77 -6.73 -11.62 -3.93
CA ALA A 77 -7.32 -12.56 -2.97
C ALA A 77 -8.85 -12.53 -2.99
N MET A 78 -9.45 -11.37 -3.23
CA MET A 78 -10.90 -11.23 -3.31
C MET A 78 -11.46 -11.60 -4.69
N GLY A 79 -10.61 -11.86 -5.66
CA GLY A 79 -11.05 -12.15 -7.03
C GLY A 79 -11.71 -10.96 -7.72
N GLN A 80 -11.32 -9.73 -7.36
CA GLN A 80 -11.94 -8.52 -7.86
C GLN A 80 -11.13 -7.83 -8.97
N TYR A 81 -10.09 -8.48 -9.47
CA TYR A 81 -9.26 -7.88 -10.52
C TYR A 81 -10.07 -7.61 -11.79
N SER A 82 -9.88 -6.43 -12.33
CA SER A 82 -10.44 -6.01 -13.60
C SER A 82 -9.36 -5.29 -14.39
N GLY A 83 -9.34 -5.47 -15.70
CA GLY A 83 -8.42 -4.75 -16.57
C GLY A 83 -8.76 -3.28 -16.74
N SER A 84 -9.85 -2.80 -16.17
CA SER A 84 -10.26 -1.40 -16.23
C SER A 84 -10.02 -0.75 -14.86
N LEU A 85 -10.37 0.54 -14.75
CA LEU A 85 -10.18 1.30 -13.52
C LEU A 85 -10.99 0.68 -12.36
N MET A 86 -10.31 0.38 -11.28
CA MET A 86 -10.92 -0.17 -10.06
C MET A 86 -10.99 0.91 -9.00
N ARG A 87 -12.18 1.14 -8.47
CA ARG A 87 -12.40 2.15 -7.44
C ARG A 87 -12.21 1.53 -6.08
N VAL A 88 -11.40 2.17 -5.24
CA VAL A 88 -11.01 1.66 -3.93
C VAL A 88 -11.38 2.66 -2.86
N GLN A 89 -12.02 2.18 -1.81
CA GLN A 89 -12.19 2.89 -0.55
C GLN A 89 -11.16 2.32 0.40
N LEU A 90 -10.27 3.17 0.89
CA LEU A 90 -9.11 2.73 1.67
C LEU A 90 -9.31 3.04 3.15
N ALA A 91 -9.07 2.06 4.00
CA ALA A 91 -9.03 2.25 5.44
C ALA A 91 -7.61 1.94 5.91
N VAL A 92 -6.95 2.90 6.56
CA VAL A 92 -5.57 2.72 7.02
C VAL A 92 -5.49 2.85 8.53
N GLY A 93 -4.69 1.98 9.15
CA GLY A 93 -4.46 2.00 10.58
C GLY A 93 -3.21 2.79 10.92
N LEU A 94 -3.30 3.61 11.96
CA LEU A 94 -2.18 4.37 12.50
C LEU A 94 -1.95 4.02 13.96
N PRO A 95 -0.70 4.06 14.44
CA PRO A 95 -0.45 3.90 15.88
C PRO A 95 -1.26 4.92 16.67
N PRO A 96 -1.87 4.52 17.80
CA PRO A 96 -2.73 5.45 18.56
C PRO A 96 -2.03 6.73 18.97
N ALA A 97 -0.73 6.67 19.26
CA ALA A 97 0.04 7.84 19.64
C ALA A 97 0.11 8.91 18.56
N HIS A 98 -0.06 8.53 17.30
CA HIS A 98 0.03 9.44 16.15
C HIS A 98 -1.32 9.75 15.52
N PHE A 99 -2.38 9.09 15.95
CA PHE A 99 -3.65 9.12 15.25
C PHE A 99 -4.22 10.55 15.15
N GLY A 100 -4.27 11.25 16.28
CA GLY A 100 -4.87 12.58 16.30
C GLY A 100 -4.09 13.62 15.50
N VAL A 101 -2.76 13.48 15.42
CA VAL A 101 -1.90 14.45 14.75
C VAL A 101 -1.78 14.16 13.26
N GLN A 102 -1.66 12.89 12.89
CA GLN A 102 -1.29 12.50 11.53
C GLN A 102 -2.43 11.95 10.69
N ALA A 103 -3.61 11.71 11.28
CA ALA A 103 -4.71 11.10 10.54
C ALA A 103 -5.08 11.92 9.29
N LYS A 104 -5.20 13.23 9.43
CA LYS A 104 -5.55 14.10 8.32
C LYS A 104 -4.50 14.09 7.21
N ARG A 105 -3.21 14.07 7.59
CA ARG A 105 -2.11 13.96 6.61
C ARG A 105 -2.17 12.66 5.85
N PHE A 106 -2.46 11.57 6.54
CA PHE A 106 -2.58 10.26 5.93
C PHE A 106 -3.74 10.21 4.94
N ILE A 107 -4.88 10.77 5.33
CA ILE A 107 -6.03 10.84 4.43
C ILE A 107 -5.66 11.62 3.16
N ASN A 108 -5.05 12.79 3.30
CA ASN A 108 -4.65 13.61 2.16
C ASN A 108 -3.55 12.95 1.33
N TYR A 109 -2.66 12.21 1.98
CA TYR A 109 -1.57 11.49 1.33
C TYR A 109 -2.09 10.50 0.29
N PHE A 110 -3.18 9.81 0.60
CA PHE A 110 -3.76 8.83 -0.32
C PHE A 110 -4.82 9.40 -1.25
N ASN A 111 -5.58 10.38 -0.81
CA ASN A 111 -6.75 10.86 -1.57
C ASN A 111 -6.42 11.71 -2.78
N GLY A 112 -5.39 12.49 -2.79
CA GLY A 112 -5.14 13.45 -3.85
C GLY A 112 -4.41 12.90 -5.07
N ARG A 113 -4.34 11.60 -5.25
CA ARG A 113 -3.46 11.02 -6.27
C ARG A 113 -4.11 10.80 -7.63
N GLY A 114 -5.43 10.89 -7.73
CA GLY A 114 -6.13 10.62 -8.97
C GLY A 114 -6.05 9.13 -9.34
N ALA A 115 -6.13 8.84 -10.62
CA ALA A 115 -5.98 7.47 -11.10
C ALA A 115 -4.51 7.05 -11.02
N VAL A 116 -4.25 5.91 -10.40
CA VAL A 116 -2.89 5.38 -10.23
C VAL A 116 -2.77 4.12 -11.07
N ALA A 117 -1.84 4.14 -12.01
CA ALA A 117 -1.56 2.99 -12.88
C ALA A 117 -0.24 2.36 -12.46
N PHE A 118 -0.25 1.05 -12.31
CA PHE A 118 0.95 0.28 -11.98
C PHE A 118 0.81 -1.12 -12.54
N GLN A 119 1.89 -1.88 -12.51
CA GLN A 119 1.85 -3.28 -12.90
C GLN A 119 2.23 -4.15 -11.70
N PHE A 120 1.55 -5.25 -11.54
CA PHE A 120 1.84 -6.21 -10.48
C PHE A 120 1.76 -7.62 -11.03
N LYS A 121 2.84 -8.38 -10.86
CA LYS A 121 2.96 -9.73 -11.43
C LYS A 121 2.72 -9.74 -12.95
N GLY A 122 3.18 -8.69 -13.63
CA GLY A 122 3.03 -8.56 -15.07
C GLY A 122 1.64 -8.15 -15.54
N LYS A 123 0.69 -7.90 -14.64
CA LYS A 123 -0.66 -7.47 -14.99
C LYS A 123 -0.82 -5.97 -14.77
N PRO A 124 -1.49 -5.25 -15.69
CA PRO A 124 -1.76 -3.83 -15.48
C PRO A 124 -2.89 -3.64 -14.47
N TYR A 125 -2.63 -2.76 -13.50
CA TYR A 125 -3.61 -2.33 -12.51
C TYR A 125 -3.85 -0.84 -12.68
N ALA A 126 -5.09 -0.42 -12.61
CA ALA A 126 -5.45 0.99 -12.54
C ALA A 126 -6.45 1.14 -11.39
N ILE A 127 -6.10 1.94 -10.42
CA ILE A 127 -6.95 2.15 -9.25
C ILE A 127 -7.22 3.64 -9.06
N PHE A 128 -8.35 3.94 -8.44
CA PHE A 128 -8.70 5.28 -7.99
C PHE A 128 -9.13 5.18 -6.54
N ILE A 129 -8.36 5.80 -5.66
CA ILE A 129 -8.70 5.85 -4.23
C ILE A 129 -9.75 6.93 -4.05
N GLU A 130 -11.00 6.51 -3.89
CA GLU A 130 -12.13 7.44 -3.80
C GLU A 130 -12.11 8.22 -2.50
N ASN A 131 -11.83 7.51 -1.39
CA ASN A 131 -11.66 8.14 -0.10
C ASN A 131 -10.77 7.27 0.78
N THR A 132 -10.25 7.90 1.83
CA THR A 132 -9.39 7.23 2.81
C THR A 132 -9.94 7.55 4.20
N ALA A 133 -10.12 6.51 5.00
CA ALA A 133 -10.43 6.64 6.41
C ALA A 133 -9.24 6.16 7.23
N CYS A 134 -8.96 6.82 8.34
CA CYS A 134 -7.93 6.38 9.28
C CYS A 134 -8.59 5.84 10.54
N PHE A 135 -7.97 4.82 11.11
CA PHE A 135 -8.42 4.28 12.39
C PHE A 135 -7.20 4.00 13.26
N PRO A 136 -7.34 4.07 14.60
CA PRO A 136 -6.23 3.71 15.47
C PRO A 136 -6.00 2.21 15.39
N GLN A 137 -4.71 1.81 15.34
CA GLN A 137 -4.34 0.40 15.33
C GLN A 137 -4.74 -0.24 16.65
N SER A 138 -5.26 -1.45 16.57
CA SER A 138 -5.53 -2.22 17.77
C SER A 138 -4.23 -2.82 18.30
N PHE A 139 -4.11 -2.85 19.61
CA PHE A 139 -3.00 -3.52 20.25
C PHE A 139 -3.27 -5.03 20.22
N SER A 140 -2.52 -5.73 19.44
CA SER A 140 -2.62 -7.18 19.40
C SER A 140 -1.26 -7.78 19.51
#